data_5a12f4f5db1140f82923cbf55ac3f3ba
#
_entry.id   5a12f4f5db1140f82923cbf55ac3f3ba
#
_cell.length_a   1.000
_cell.length_b   1.000
_cell.length_c   1.000
_cell.angle_alpha   90.00
_cell.angle_beta   90.00
_cell.angle_gamma   90.00
#
_symmetry.space_group_name_H-M   'P 1'
#
loop_
_entity.id
_entity.type
_entity.pdbx_description
1 polymer ?
#
loop_
_entity_poly.entity_id
_entity_poly.type
_entity_poly.pdbx_seq_one_letter_code
_entity_poly.pdbx_strand_id
1 'polypeptide(L)'
;MSDASKALEDALLAGINSGLQCGAQLYVSINGCKYIDVAVGMVSPDSLMQWFSATKPFAAVAIGQLWERGLLELDQQVGEIIPGFAANGKHEITIRHLLTHTGGFRCRIDLQSNIEAWDQMVSHVCASRIEKNWIPGEK
;
A
#
# COMPACT_ATOMS: atom_id res chain seq x y z
N MET A 1 11.14 31.09 2.77
CA MET A 1 11.46 29.65 2.51
C MET A 1 12.87 29.41 3.02
N SER A 2 13.09 28.30 3.73
CA SER A 2 14.45 27.91 4.13
C SER A 2 15.22 27.40 2.89
N ASP A 3 16.58 27.42 2.94
CA ASP A 3 17.42 26.88 1.86
C ASP A 3 17.07 25.42 1.54
N ALA A 4 16.71 24.64 2.57
CA ALA A 4 16.28 23.26 2.40
C ALA A 4 14.94 23.14 1.65
N SER A 5 13.96 24.01 1.93
CA SER A 5 12.69 24.02 1.21
C SER A 5 12.88 24.33 -0.27
N LYS A 6 13.78 25.27 -0.57
CA LYS A 6 14.11 25.62 -1.95
C LYS A 6 14.80 24.47 -2.69
N ALA A 7 15.76 23.79 -2.05
CA ALA A 7 16.44 22.64 -2.63
C ALA A 7 15.49 21.49 -2.98
N LEU A 8 14.47 21.26 -2.13
CA LEU A 8 13.44 20.25 -2.40
C LEU A 8 12.55 20.64 -3.58
N GLU A 9 12.12 21.89 -3.67
CA GLU A 9 11.34 22.38 -4.81
C GLU A 9 12.15 22.33 -6.11
N ASP A 10 13.42 22.74 -6.08
CA ASP A 10 14.32 22.67 -7.24
C ASP A 10 14.51 21.22 -7.73
N ALA A 11 14.59 20.25 -6.81
CA ALA A 11 14.67 18.83 -7.15
C ALA A 11 13.38 18.32 -7.85
N LEU A 12 12.20 18.73 -7.39
CA LEU A 12 10.94 18.41 -8.05
C LEU A 12 10.85 19.03 -9.45
N LEU A 13 11.24 20.29 -9.60
CA LEU A 13 11.27 21.00 -10.88
C LEU A 13 12.27 20.37 -11.86
N ALA A 14 13.41 19.89 -11.38
CA ALA A 14 14.39 19.19 -12.21
C ALA A 14 13.80 17.91 -12.82
N GLY A 15 12.97 17.15 -12.07
CA GLY A 15 12.25 16.00 -12.56
C GLY A 15 11.26 16.34 -13.67
N ILE A 16 10.53 17.46 -13.54
CA ILE A 16 9.62 17.96 -14.57
C ILE A 16 10.39 18.39 -15.81
N ASN A 17 11.44 19.18 -15.64
CA ASN A 17 12.26 19.70 -16.75
C ASN A 17 12.96 18.58 -17.54
N SER A 18 13.25 17.45 -16.91
CA SER A 18 13.80 16.25 -17.55
C SER A 18 12.75 15.33 -18.17
N GLY A 19 11.45 15.63 -18.04
CA GLY A 19 10.35 14.83 -18.58
C GLY A 19 10.04 13.55 -17.80
N LEU A 20 10.56 13.41 -16.57
CA LEU A 20 10.28 12.25 -15.71
C LEU A 20 8.83 12.25 -15.20
N GLN A 21 8.29 13.43 -14.93
CA GLN A 21 6.91 13.61 -14.44
C GLN A 21 6.31 14.91 -14.95
N CYS A 22 4.97 14.99 -15.01
CA CYS A 22 4.26 16.21 -15.41
C CYS A 22 3.90 17.12 -14.21
N GLY A 23 3.89 16.59 -13.00
CA GLY A 23 3.60 17.30 -11.77
C GLY A 23 4.01 16.53 -10.54
N ALA A 24 4.21 17.21 -9.43
CA ALA A 24 4.53 16.62 -8.14
C ALA A 24 3.99 17.46 -6.99
N GLN A 25 3.60 16.78 -5.90
CA GLN A 25 3.25 17.40 -4.61
C GLN A 25 4.20 16.88 -3.55
N LEU A 26 4.59 17.78 -2.64
CA LEU A 26 5.42 17.42 -1.49
C LEU A 26 4.87 18.08 -0.24
N TYR A 27 4.53 17.29 0.76
CA TYR A 27 4.20 17.75 2.10
C TYR A 27 5.19 17.18 3.10
N VAL A 28 5.78 18.04 3.91
CA VAL A 28 6.68 17.64 4.99
C VAL A 28 6.20 18.26 6.29
N SER A 29 6.05 17.44 7.31
CA SER A 29 5.76 17.85 8.68
C SER A 29 6.90 17.45 9.61
N ILE A 30 7.30 18.35 10.50
CA ILE A 30 8.32 18.11 11.52
C ILE A 30 7.70 18.45 12.87
N ASN A 31 7.68 17.48 13.79
CA ASN A 31 7.07 17.61 15.11
C ASN A 31 5.62 18.15 15.07
N GLY A 32 4.82 17.69 14.10
CA GLY A 32 3.45 18.12 13.92
C GLY A 32 3.27 19.49 13.25
N CYS A 33 4.35 20.22 12.97
CA CYS A 33 4.30 21.50 12.30
C CYS A 33 4.58 21.33 10.80
N LYS A 34 3.78 21.99 9.96
CA LYS A 34 4.01 22.03 8.52
C LYS A 34 5.35 22.74 8.23
N TYR A 35 6.27 22.01 7.60
CA TYR A 35 7.57 22.54 7.20
C TYR A 35 7.59 22.93 5.72
N ILE A 36 7.07 22.09 4.85
CA ILE A 36 6.90 22.35 3.41
C ILE A 36 5.56 21.81 2.94
N ASP A 37 4.94 22.51 2.01
CA ASP A 37 3.70 22.16 1.35
C ASP A 37 3.76 22.81 -0.02
N VAL A 38 4.17 22.07 -1.03
CA VAL A 38 4.43 22.57 -2.37
C VAL A 38 3.87 21.64 -3.44
N ALA A 39 3.39 22.25 -4.50
CA ALA A 39 3.01 21.56 -5.73
C ALA A 39 3.68 22.24 -6.90
N VAL A 40 4.19 21.45 -7.85
CA VAL A 40 4.90 21.94 -9.03
C VAL A 40 4.38 21.25 -10.30
N GLY A 41 4.51 21.92 -11.44
CA GLY A 41 4.08 21.42 -12.74
C GLY A 41 2.55 21.48 -12.92
N MET A 42 1.95 20.42 -13.45
CA MET A 42 0.53 20.38 -13.84
C MET A 42 -0.42 20.06 -12.67
N VAL A 43 0.04 20.08 -11.42
CA VAL A 43 -0.76 19.82 -10.23
C VAL A 43 -0.77 21.04 -9.29
N SER A 44 -1.83 21.13 -8.48
CA SER A 44 -1.96 22.10 -7.39
C SER A 44 -1.88 21.38 -6.03
N PRO A 45 -1.76 22.08 -4.90
CA PRO A 45 -1.82 21.45 -3.58
C PRO A 45 -3.10 20.64 -3.33
N ASP A 46 -4.20 21.00 -3.99
CA ASP A 46 -5.50 20.37 -3.84
C ASP A 46 -5.77 19.27 -4.90
N SER A 47 -4.82 19.00 -5.79
CA SER A 47 -4.97 17.94 -6.79
C SER A 47 -5.02 16.57 -6.15
N LEU A 48 -6.02 15.76 -6.52
CA LEU A 48 -6.11 14.37 -6.09
C LEU A 48 -5.18 13.51 -6.94
N MET A 49 -4.31 12.78 -6.28
CA MET A 49 -3.36 11.88 -6.92
C MET A 49 -3.50 10.46 -6.37
N GLN A 50 -3.34 9.46 -7.26
CA GLN A 50 -3.35 8.07 -6.84
C GLN A 50 -2.04 7.72 -6.12
N TRP A 51 -2.18 7.16 -4.92
CA TRP A 51 -1.03 6.77 -4.11
C TRP A 51 -0.53 5.36 -4.38
N PHE A 52 -1.28 4.56 -5.16
CA PHE A 52 -0.93 3.17 -5.47
C PHE A 52 -0.47 2.40 -4.23
N SER A 53 0.71 1.78 -4.26
CA SER A 53 1.25 1.01 -3.12
C SER A 53 1.56 1.82 -1.87
N ALA A 54 1.70 3.15 -1.96
CA ALA A 54 1.81 4.01 -0.79
C ALA A 54 0.52 4.06 0.06
N THR A 55 -0.59 3.49 -0.44
CA THR A 55 -1.83 3.29 0.33
C THR A 55 -1.69 2.15 1.37
N LYS A 56 -0.76 1.20 1.19
CA LYS A 56 -0.62 0.04 2.11
C LYS A 56 -0.36 0.41 3.58
N PRO A 57 0.47 1.42 3.91
CA PRO A 57 0.62 1.88 5.28
C PRO A 57 -0.69 2.31 5.95
N PHE A 58 -1.62 2.90 5.20
CA PHE A 58 -2.93 3.28 5.76
C PHE A 58 -3.77 2.04 6.11
N ALA A 59 -3.74 1.01 5.26
CA ALA A 59 -4.37 -0.26 5.58
C ALA A 59 -3.73 -0.91 6.81
N ALA A 60 -2.40 -0.85 6.94
CA ALA A 60 -1.69 -1.35 8.12
C ALA A 60 -2.08 -0.59 9.41
N VAL A 61 -2.26 0.73 9.34
CA VAL A 61 -2.75 1.53 10.47
C VAL A 61 -4.18 1.11 10.84
N ALA A 62 -5.07 0.92 9.87
CA ALA A 62 -6.44 0.46 10.13
C ALA A 62 -6.47 -0.92 10.80
N ILE A 63 -5.66 -1.87 10.33
CA ILE A 63 -5.48 -3.18 10.98
C ILE A 63 -4.92 -3.02 12.41
N GLY A 64 -3.92 -2.16 12.60
CA GLY A 64 -3.35 -1.85 13.91
C GLY A 64 -4.39 -1.32 14.89
N GLN A 65 -5.31 -0.46 14.45
CA GLN A 65 -6.41 0.04 15.27
C GLN A 65 -7.41 -1.06 15.67
N LEU A 66 -7.67 -2.02 14.78
CA LEU A 66 -8.53 -3.17 15.11
C LEU A 66 -7.85 -4.08 16.12
N TRP A 67 -6.56 -4.35 15.95
CA TRP A 67 -5.76 -5.11 16.91
C TRP A 67 -5.70 -4.43 18.29
N GLU A 68 -5.43 -3.15 18.35
CA GLU A 68 -5.41 -2.35 19.60
C GLU A 68 -6.73 -2.41 20.36
N ARG A 69 -7.86 -2.53 19.64
CA ARG A 69 -9.21 -2.69 20.21
C ARG A 69 -9.58 -4.14 20.56
N GLY A 70 -8.67 -5.10 20.35
CA GLY A 70 -8.93 -6.52 20.58
C GLY A 70 -9.96 -7.14 19.62
N LEU A 71 -10.17 -6.54 18.45
CA LEU A 71 -11.13 -7.03 17.43
C LEU A 71 -10.51 -8.04 16.47
N LEU A 72 -9.19 -8.15 16.46
CA LEU A 72 -8.43 -9.16 15.73
C LEU A 72 -7.07 -9.39 16.38
N GLU A 73 -6.43 -10.52 16.07
CA GLU A 73 -5.06 -10.84 16.47
C GLU A 73 -4.15 -10.88 15.23
N LEU A 74 -2.91 -10.35 15.35
CA LEU A 74 -2.00 -10.32 14.21
C LEU A 74 -1.61 -11.72 13.71
N ASP A 75 -1.57 -12.70 14.62
CA ASP A 75 -1.25 -14.09 14.29
C ASP A 75 -2.49 -14.94 13.99
N GLN A 76 -3.68 -14.31 13.95
CA GLN A 76 -4.90 -14.92 13.48
C GLN A 76 -4.78 -15.29 12.00
N GLN A 77 -5.25 -16.48 11.63
CA GLN A 77 -5.26 -16.93 10.23
C GLN A 77 -6.25 -16.11 9.40
N VAL A 78 -5.82 -15.67 8.23
CA VAL A 78 -6.67 -14.89 7.32
C VAL A 78 -7.91 -15.67 6.90
N GLY A 79 -7.80 -17.01 6.80
CA GLY A 79 -8.91 -17.90 6.49
C GLY A 79 -10.05 -17.90 7.50
N GLU A 80 -9.82 -17.50 8.75
CA GLU A 80 -10.86 -17.34 9.77
C GLU A 80 -11.76 -16.12 9.50
N ILE A 81 -11.21 -15.09 8.86
CA ILE A 81 -11.93 -13.86 8.50
C ILE A 81 -12.50 -13.98 7.08
N ILE A 82 -11.72 -14.55 6.16
CA ILE A 82 -12.06 -14.75 4.76
C ILE A 82 -11.95 -16.27 4.45
N PRO A 83 -13.01 -17.08 4.68
CA PRO A 83 -12.89 -18.53 4.60
C PRO A 83 -12.34 -19.06 3.26
N GLY A 84 -12.70 -18.43 2.14
CA GLY A 84 -12.18 -18.78 0.82
C GLY A 84 -10.67 -18.56 0.66
N PHE A 85 -10.05 -17.75 1.49
CA PHE A 85 -8.62 -17.46 1.41
C PHE A 85 -7.76 -18.68 1.77
N ALA A 86 -8.19 -19.53 2.68
CA ALA A 86 -7.44 -20.71 3.15
C ALA A 86 -7.12 -21.73 2.04
N ALA A 87 -7.80 -21.64 0.91
CA ALA A 87 -7.60 -22.56 -0.22
C ALA A 87 -6.18 -22.46 -0.82
N ASN A 88 -5.82 -23.49 -1.60
CA ASN A 88 -4.59 -23.51 -2.40
C ASN A 88 -3.28 -23.35 -1.59
N GLY A 89 -3.24 -23.92 -0.38
CA GLY A 89 -2.06 -23.95 0.49
C GLY A 89 -1.89 -22.71 1.38
N LYS A 90 -2.88 -21.82 1.43
CA LYS A 90 -2.78 -20.55 2.18
C LYS A 90 -3.33 -20.62 3.62
N HIS A 91 -3.69 -21.81 4.11
CA HIS A 91 -4.36 -21.97 5.41
C HIS A 91 -3.52 -21.49 6.62
N GLU A 92 -2.20 -21.49 6.53
CA GLU A 92 -1.32 -21.00 7.61
C GLU A 92 -0.98 -19.52 7.52
N ILE A 93 -1.45 -18.82 6.48
CA ILE A 93 -1.15 -17.41 6.33
C ILE A 93 -1.94 -16.58 7.35
N THR A 94 -1.22 -15.80 8.16
CA THR A 94 -1.76 -14.90 9.17
C THR A 94 -1.83 -13.45 8.66
N ILE A 95 -2.54 -12.60 9.40
CA ILE A 95 -2.56 -11.15 9.16
C ILE A 95 -1.15 -10.57 9.19
N ARG A 96 -0.30 -11.02 10.14
CA ARG A 96 1.11 -10.61 10.22
C ARG A 96 1.86 -10.93 8.93
N HIS A 97 1.68 -12.12 8.37
CA HIS A 97 2.34 -12.50 7.10
C HIS A 97 1.94 -11.60 5.93
N LEU A 98 0.69 -11.10 5.91
CA LEU A 98 0.25 -10.13 4.90
C LEU A 98 0.93 -8.77 5.10
N LEU A 99 0.95 -8.27 6.34
CA LEU A 99 1.53 -6.96 6.68
C LEU A 99 3.04 -6.89 6.44
N THR A 100 3.73 -8.03 6.60
CA THR A 100 5.19 -8.13 6.41
C THR A 100 5.60 -8.62 5.02
N HIS A 101 4.63 -8.86 4.12
CA HIS A 101 4.86 -9.40 2.77
C HIS A 101 5.54 -10.78 2.76
N THR A 102 5.34 -11.60 3.80
CA THR A 102 5.91 -12.95 3.93
C THR A 102 4.89 -14.07 3.70
N GLY A 103 3.72 -13.76 3.15
CA GLY A 103 2.66 -14.73 2.89
C GLY A 103 2.93 -15.69 1.73
N GLY A 104 3.86 -15.40 0.83
CA GLY A 104 4.31 -16.31 -0.22
C GLY A 104 3.31 -16.61 -1.33
N PHE A 105 2.40 -15.73 -1.64
CA PHE A 105 1.51 -15.88 -2.78
C PHE A 105 1.51 -14.60 -3.63
N ARG A 106 1.21 -14.77 -4.92
CA ARG A 106 1.06 -13.66 -5.86
C ARG A 106 -0.33 -13.72 -6.48
N CYS A 107 -1.09 -12.69 -6.26
CA CYS A 107 -2.31 -12.46 -7.00
C CYS A 107 -1.94 -11.63 -8.26
N ARG A 108 -1.90 -12.28 -9.42
CA ARG A 108 -1.74 -11.59 -10.70
C ARG A 108 -3.10 -11.03 -11.09
N ILE A 109 -3.30 -9.76 -10.82
CA ILE A 109 -4.47 -9.04 -11.28
C ILE A 109 -4.06 -8.37 -12.59
N ASP A 110 -4.72 -8.73 -13.67
CA ASP A 110 -4.63 -7.97 -14.90
C ASP A 110 -5.33 -6.63 -14.68
N LEU A 111 -4.54 -5.56 -14.54
CA LEU A 111 -5.06 -4.21 -14.34
C LEU A 111 -5.84 -3.69 -15.57
N GLN A 112 -5.75 -4.39 -16.70
CA GLN A 112 -6.56 -4.11 -17.89
C GLN A 112 -7.91 -4.85 -17.86
N SER A 113 -8.06 -5.87 -17.01
CA SER A 113 -9.37 -6.46 -16.76
C SER A 113 -10.20 -5.48 -15.93
N ASN A 114 -11.44 -5.22 -16.38
CA ASN A 114 -12.43 -4.43 -15.65
C ASN A 114 -12.81 -5.15 -14.34
N ILE A 115 -11.94 -5.10 -13.32
CA ILE A 115 -12.29 -5.56 -11.98
C ILE A 115 -13.10 -4.44 -11.33
N GLU A 116 -14.38 -4.42 -11.63
CA GLU A 116 -15.29 -3.37 -11.16
C GLU A 116 -15.88 -3.68 -9.77
N ALA A 117 -15.81 -4.93 -9.32
CA ALA A 117 -16.44 -5.35 -8.08
C ALA A 117 -15.43 -5.87 -7.04
N TRP A 118 -15.60 -5.41 -5.80
CA TRP A 118 -14.82 -5.88 -4.64
C TRP A 118 -14.81 -7.41 -4.50
N ASP A 119 -15.97 -8.07 -4.70
CA ASP A 119 -16.10 -9.52 -4.57
C ASP A 119 -15.27 -10.29 -5.61
N GLN A 120 -15.12 -9.75 -6.81
CA GLN A 120 -14.25 -10.34 -7.85
C GLN A 120 -12.79 -10.26 -7.42
N MET A 121 -12.36 -9.13 -6.85
CA MET A 121 -11.00 -8.96 -6.34
C MET A 121 -10.72 -9.98 -5.21
N VAL A 122 -11.60 -10.08 -4.24
CA VAL A 122 -11.49 -11.06 -3.15
C VAL A 122 -11.43 -12.48 -3.71
N SER A 123 -12.29 -12.83 -4.68
CA SER A 123 -12.29 -14.13 -5.33
C SER A 123 -10.96 -14.44 -6.03
N HIS A 124 -10.35 -13.48 -6.73
CA HIS A 124 -9.05 -13.63 -7.36
C HIS A 124 -7.93 -13.88 -6.33
N VAL A 125 -7.94 -13.14 -5.22
CA VAL A 125 -6.99 -13.34 -4.13
C VAL A 125 -7.18 -14.74 -3.52
N CYS A 126 -8.41 -15.16 -3.29
CA CYS A 126 -8.73 -16.50 -2.76
C CYS A 126 -8.29 -17.63 -3.71
N ALA A 127 -8.42 -17.44 -5.01
CA ALA A 127 -8.01 -18.42 -6.03
C ALA A 127 -6.49 -18.52 -6.20
N SER A 128 -5.71 -17.52 -5.77
CA SER A 128 -4.25 -17.56 -5.87
C SER A 128 -3.65 -18.71 -5.06
N ARG A 129 -2.48 -19.21 -5.48
CA ARG A 129 -1.77 -20.31 -4.82
C ARG A 129 -0.54 -19.78 -4.08
N ILE A 130 -0.20 -20.45 -2.97
CA ILE A 130 1.10 -20.26 -2.35
C ILE A 130 2.21 -20.72 -3.30
N GLU A 131 3.34 -20.05 -3.30
CA GLU A 131 4.51 -20.43 -4.11
C GLU A 131 5.08 -21.77 -3.65
N LYS A 132 5.60 -22.55 -4.59
CA LYS A 132 6.16 -23.87 -4.29
C LYS A 132 7.30 -23.75 -3.29
N ASN A 133 7.25 -24.57 -2.25
CA ASN A 133 8.23 -24.61 -1.15
C ASN A 133 8.34 -23.30 -0.35
N TRP A 134 7.32 -22.47 -0.37
CA TRP A 134 7.26 -21.29 0.48
C TRP A 134 6.67 -21.64 1.85
N ILE A 135 7.34 -21.20 2.89
CA ILE A 135 6.86 -21.30 4.27
C ILE A 135 6.51 -19.87 4.72
N PRO A 136 5.24 -19.58 5.05
CA PRO A 136 4.85 -18.25 5.50
C PRO A 136 5.69 -17.79 6.70
N GLY A 137 6.21 -16.58 6.62
CA GLY A 137 7.01 -15.96 7.68
C GLY A 137 8.52 -16.22 7.60
N GLU A 138 9.00 -17.18 6.79
CA GLU A 138 10.43 -17.50 6.73
C GLU A 138 11.22 -16.71 5.68
N LYS A 139 10.54 -16.05 4.74
CA LYS A 139 11.19 -15.29 3.64
C LYS A 139 10.53 -13.94 3.46
#